data_62fe6a0cb81381877bca45cd7306a4d0
#
_entry.id   62fe6a0cb81381877bca45cd7306a4d0
#
_cell.length_a   1.000
_cell.length_b   1.000
_cell.length_c   1.000
_cell.angle_alpha   90.00
_cell.angle_beta   90.00
_cell.angle_gamma   90.00
#
_symmetry.space_group_name_H-M   'P 1'
#
loop_
_entity.id
_entity.type
_entity.pdbx_description
1 polymer ?
#
loop_
_entity_poly.entity_id
_entity_poly.type
_entity_poly.pdbx_seq_one_letter_code
_entity_poly.pdbx_strand_id
1 'polypeptide(L)'
;MYWHYIRIKVPKGLKLPPGPPRHFLTGNLKDIPLDGKQWETYDQWKKRFGDLVYLNILGKSLLFVNSRPLVSELFDVRGAIYSERFRTTMVYDLYALYTDSDRGGLDWSLVFMSPNETWRHHRAILQQYLGKTSMIQHQTTLEKHSKTLLALLFRKPLGFLEHTRHAIGAMILESTYGLSIQAENDHNVEVAERALELLADMLIPGTYLVDILPFLKYIPSWFPGTTFKQKANELKIHSTAMKDKPFAAVKAALKAGNASPSLVSTLLEAQASAKDSVNNGKEEVDEELIKSIGAIIYLGGIDTVEVAIQVFFIAMILYPDIQKAAQEELENVIGSNSFPTFKDRPSLPYINALCKEVLRWHPVTPLGLPHVLKQDDVIDGYFVPKGTLILGNTWSLLHSEQAYGPNSDVFNPERFLKKGVKDPDPAFGYGRRICPGRYMADNLLFIIVASVLYTFDIKPDGENLPSLDDFVPGFIS
;
A
#
# COMPACT_ATOMS: atom_id res chain seq x y z
N MET A 1 33.08 -7.02 20.29
CA MET A 1 32.28 -6.12 19.42
C MET A 1 30.78 -6.40 19.48
N TYR A 2 30.36 -7.65 19.41
CA TYR A 2 28.92 -8.06 19.46
C TYR A 2 28.17 -7.60 20.73
N TRP A 3 28.78 -7.60 21.88
CA TRP A 3 28.18 -7.20 23.17
C TRP A 3 27.87 -5.69 23.30
N HIS A 4 28.52 -4.83 22.53
CA HIS A 4 28.27 -3.39 22.55
C HIS A 4 27.00 -2.99 21.78
N TYR A 5 26.57 -3.80 20.81
CA TYR A 5 25.37 -3.57 20.01
C TYR A 5 24.06 -3.98 20.71
N ILE A 6 24.12 -4.85 21.70
CA ILE A 6 22.94 -5.43 22.38
C ILE A 6 22.45 -4.56 23.57
N ARG A 7 23.30 -3.70 24.13
CA ARG A 7 22.93 -2.86 25.27
C ARG A 7 22.43 -1.49 24.83
N ILE A 8 21.10 -1.34 24.80
CA ILE A 8 20.48 -0.01 24.71
C ILE A 8 20.81 0.74 26.00
N LYS A 9 21.49 1.88 25.88
CA LYS A 9 21.76 2.78 27.00
C LYS A 9 20.50 3.61 27.27
N VAL A 10 19.72 3.18 28.23
CA VAL A 10 18.55 3.94 28.68
C VAL A 10 19.04 5.06 29.63
N PRO A 11 18.64 6.32 29.40
CA PRO A 11 18.98 7.43 30.29
C PRO A 11 18.50 7.18 31.72
N LYS A 12 19.24 7.71 32.72
CA LYS A 12 18.90 7.53 34.14
C LYS A 12 17.49 8.10 34.42
N GLY A 13 16.67 7.30 35.07
CA GLY A 13 15.29 7.67 35.41
C GLY A 13 14.23 7.33 34.36
N LEU A 14 14.62 6.93 33.15
CA LEU A 14 13.71 6.49 32.10
C LEU A 14 13.66 4.95 32.03
N LYS A 15 12.60 4.45 31.40
CA LYS A 15 12.40 3.02 31.09
C LYS A 15 12.04 2.86 29.63
N LEU A 16 12.31 1.69 29.05
CA LEU A 16 11.77 1.31 27.75
C LEU A 16 10.27 1.02 27.86
N PRO A 17 9.50 1.19 26.76
CA PRO A 17 8.09 0.79 26.78
C PRO A 17 7.92 -0.69 27.15
N PRO A 18 6.73 -1.09 27.70
CA PRO A 18 6.44 -2.46 28.07
C PRO A 18 6.40 -3.39 26.86
N GLY A 19 6.56 -4.69 27.10
CA GLY A 19 6.50 -5.72 26.07
C GLY A 19 6.81 -7.12 26.65
N PRO A 20 6.81 -8.17 25.85
CA PRO A 20 7.15 -9.52 26.25
C PRO A 20 8.55 -9.61 26.89
N PRO A 21 8.78 -10.51 27.88
CA PRO A 21 10.08 -10.70 28.48
C PRO A 21 11.13 -11.10 27.45
N ARG A 22 12.27 -10.41 27.44
CA ARG A 22 13.35 -10.62 26.47
C ARG A 22 14.25 -11.77 26.87
N HIS A 23 14.55 -12.63 25.90
CA HIS A 23 15.63 -13.59 26.08
C HIS A 23 17.00 -12.89 26.05
N PHE A 24 17.93 -13.36 26.85
CA PHE A 24 19.24 -12.75 27.06
C PHE A 24 20.08 -12.53 25.77
N LEU A 25 20.07 -13.51 24.84
CA LEU A 25 20.86 -13.45 23.61
C LEU A 25 20.06 -12.93 22.39
N THR A 26 18.84 -13.39 22.23
CA THR A 26 18.05 -13.18 21.01
C THR A 26 16.96 -12.12 21.17
N GLY A 27 16.80 -11.59 22.39
CA GLY A 27 15.68 -10.69 22.67
C GLY A 27 14.34 -11.40 22.48
N ASN A 28 13.45 -10.79 21.72
CA ASN A 28 12.09 -11.29 21.47
C ASN A 28 11.96 -12.10 20.16
N LEU A 29 13.07 -12.64 19.63
CA LEU A 29 13.02 -13.39 18.35
C LEU A 29 12.02 -14.55 18.37
N LYS A 30 11.89 -15.24 19.52
CA LYS A 30 10.98 -16.39 19.67
C LYS A 30 9.51 -15.97 19.84
N ASP A 31 9.26 -14.70 20.17
CA ASP A 31 7.92 -14.17 20.36
C ASP A 31 7.28 -13.72 19.03
N ILE A 32 8.07 -13.62 17.96
CA ILE A 32 7.56 -13.26 16.64
C ILE A 32 6.78 -14.43 16.06
N PRO A 33 5.48 -14.24 15.75
CA PRO A 33 4.69 -15.28 15.09
C PRO A 33 5.28 -15.56 13.71
N LEU A 34 5.52 -16.82 13.39
CA LEU A 34 6.04 -17.25 12.09
C LEU A 34 4.92 -17.79 11.18
N ASP A 35 3.78 -18.05 11.76
CA ASP A 35 2.60 -18.64 11.17
C ASP A 35 1.40 -17.70 11.27
N GLY A 36 0.76 -17.42 10.15
CA GLY A 36 -0.52 -16.78 10.07
C GLY A 36 -0.56 -15.29 10.37
N LYS A 37 -1.62 -14.85 11.02
CA LYS A 37 -2.02 -13.45 11.20
C LYS A 37 -1.25 -12.76 12.33
N GLN A 38 -0.03 -12.35 12.07
CA GLN A 38 0.85 -11.71 13.05
C GLN A 38 0.20 -10.52 13.77
N TRP A 39 -0.64 -9.75 13.05
CA TRP A 39 -1.34 -8.58 13.58
C TRP A 39 -2.32 -8.92 14.72
N GLU A 40 -2.91 -10.12 14.72
CA GLU A 40 -3.79 -10.56 15.80
C GLU A 40 -2.99 -10.81 17.09
N THR A 41 -1.80 -11.42 16.99
CA THR A 41 -0.90 -11.58 18.14
C THR A 41 -0.49 -10.21 18.70
N TYR A 42 -0.19 -9.25 17.84
CA TYR A 42 0.21 -7.91 18.26
C TYR A 42 -0.96 -7.12 18.86
N ASP A 43 -2.20 -7.38 18.43
CA ASP A 43 -3.40 -6.84 19.09
C ASP A 43 -3.63 -7.46 20.49
N GLN A 44 -3.37 -8.76 20.65
CA GLN A 44 -3.40 -9.40 21.97
C GLN A 44 -2.35 -8.79 22.91
N TRP A 45 -1.17 -8.44 22.41
CA TRP A 45 -0.16 -7.76 23.21
C TRP A 45 -0.59 -6.36 23.67
N LYS A 46 -1.35 -5.64 22.87
CA LYS A 46 -1.98 -4.37 23.28
C LYS A 46 -2.83 -4.59 24.54
N LYS A 47 -3.66 -5.63 24.58
CA LYS A 47 -4.52 -5.95 25.75
C LYS A 47 -3.70 -6.21 27.00
N ARG A 48 -2.47 -6.75 26.85
CA ARG A 48 -1.58 -7.11 27.96
C ARG A 48 -0.62 -6.01 28.38
N PHE A 49 -0.07 -5.28 27.43
CA PHE A 49 1.04 -4.33 27.65
C PHE A 49 0.64 -2.87 27.43
N GLY A 50 -0.53 -2.59 26.87
CA GLY A 50 -1.02 -1.24 26.61
C GLY A 50 -0.74 -0.76 25.18
N ASP A 51 -0.89 0.54 24.98
CA ASP A 51 -0.87 1.17 23.65
C ASP A 51 0.52 1.21 23.00
N LEU A 52 1.59 1.09 23.78
CA LEU A 52 2.97 0.99 23.29
C LEU A 52 3.52 -0.39 23.65
N VAL A 53 3.89 -1.17 22.64
CA VAL A 53 4.48 -2.51 22.83
C VAL A 53 5.86 -2.55 22.20
N TYR A 54 6.88 -2.77 23.03
CA TYR A 54 8.28 -2.72 22.62
C TYR A 54 8.90 -4.12 22.54
N LEU A 55 9.59 -4.37 21.44
CA LEU A 55 10.39 -5.58 21.24
C LEU A 55 11.86 -5.22 20.97
N ASN A 56 12.73 -6.16 21.30
CA ASN A 56 14.11 -6.15 20.83
C ASN A 56 14.44 -7.48 20.17
N ILE A 57 14.80 -7.47 18.92
CA ILE A 57 15.13 -8.66 18.13
C ILE A 57 16.57 -8.56 17.67
N LEU A 58 17.44 -9.38 18.24
CA LEU A 58 18.88 -9.40 17.93
C LEU A 58 19.53 -8.00 17.96
N GLY A 59 19.10 -7.16 18.91
CA GLY A 59 19.59 -5.77 19.06
C GLY A 59 18.81 -4.72 18.28
N LYS A 60 17.95 -5.09 17.35
CA LYS A 60 17.06 -4.17 16.64
C LYS A 60 15.79 -3.91 17.47
N SER A 61 15.47 -2.64 17.65
CA SER A 61 14.31 -2.17 18.41
C SER A 61 13.09 -2.05 17.52
N LEU A 62 11.93 -2.55 17.98
CA LEU A 62 10.62 -2.40 17.33
C LEU A 62 9.64 -1.82 18.35
N LEU A 63 8.78 -0.92 17.92
CA LEU A 63 7.71 -0.34 18.72
C LEU A 63 6.40 -0.39 17.94
N PHE A 64 5.42 -1.11 18.48
CA PHE A 64 4.04 -1.10 17.99
C PHE A 64 3.26 0.00 18.71
N VAL A 65 2.54 0.80 17.92
CA VAL A 65 1.69 1.90 18.39
C VAL A 65 0.25 1.54 18.12
N ASN A 66 -0.53 1.34 19.17
CA ASN A 66 -1.86 0.71 19.12
C ASN A 66 -3.01 1.69 19.40
N SER A 67 -2.77 3.00 19.50
CA SER A 67 -3.84 3.97 19.72
C SER A 67 -3.76 5.14 18.75
N ARG A 68 -4.93 5.65 18.33
CA ARG A 68 -5.03 6.81 17.41
C ARG A 68 -4.37 8.07 17.95
N PRO A 69 -4.52 8.46 19.23
CA PRO A 69 -3.85 9.64 19.76
C PRO A 69 -2.33 9.55 19.64
N LEU A 70 -1.72 8.41 20.00
CA LEU A 70 -0.27 8.20 19.88
C LEU A 70 0.19 8.17 18.43
N VAL A 71 -0.56 7.53 17.53
CA VAL A 71 -0.25 7.54 16.08
C VAL A 71 -0.27 8.97 15.56
N SER A 72 -1.26 9.79 15.91
CA SER A 72 -1.30 11.19 15.48
C SER A 72 -0.16 12.01 16.11
N GLU A 73 0.14 11.82 17.39
CA GLU A 73 1.27 12.50 18.02
C GLU A 73 2.59 12.19 17.31
N LEU A 74 2.87 10.90 17.04
CA LEU A 74 4.15 10.50 16.48
C LEU A 74 4.29 10.84 15.00
N PHE A 75 3.27 10.54 14.19
CA PHE A 75 3.40 10.63 12.74
C PHE A 75 2.93 11.98 12.17
N ASP A 76 1.98 12.69 12.82
CA ASP A 76 1.55 14.02 12.41
C ASP A 76 2.38 15.10 13.11
N VAL A 77 2.34 15.17 14.44
CA VAL A 77 2.99 16.24 15.21
C VAL A 77 4.51 16.09 15.20
N ARG A 78 5.04 14.92 15.57
CA ARG A 78 6.47 14.62 15.60
C ARG A 78 6.99 14.04 14.27
N GLY A 79 6.23 14.11 13.20
CA GLY A 79 6.53 13.49 11.91
C GLY A 79 7.88 13.82 11.30
N ALA A 80 8.55 14.90 11.75
CA ALA A 80 9.90 15.24 11.31
C ALA A 80 10.95 14.17 11.69
N ILE A 81 10.78 13.50 12.81
CA ILE A 81 11.70 12.46 13.30
C ILE A 81 11.15 11.04 13.16
N TYR A 82 9.84 10.88 12.86
CA TYR A 82 9.16 9.60 12.69
C TYR A 82 8.82 9.24 11.23
N SER A 83 9.31 9.99 10.26
CA SER A 83 8.99 9.74 8.83
C SER A 83 10.09 9.06 8.04
N GLU A 84 11.20 8.63 8.66
CA GLU A 84 12.24 7.88 7.97
C GLU A 84 11.76 6.47 7.62
N ARG A 85 12.38 5.85 6.62
CA ARG A 85 12.04 4.50 6.16
C ARG A 85 13.11 3.48 6.52
N PHE A 86 12.66 2.28 6.79
CA PHE A 86 13.52 1.13 7.03
C PHE A 86 14.24 0.73 5.74
N ARG A 87 15.56 0.56 5.83
CA ARG A 87 16.40 0.10 4.74
C ARG A 87 16.82 -1.34 4.97
N THR A 88 16.39 -2.24 4.11
CA THR A 88 16.86 -3.62 4.10
C THR A 88 18.08 -3.76 3.20
N THR A 89 19.00 -4.66 3.53
CA THR A 89 20.15 -4.96 2.68
C THR A 89 19.69 -5.56 1.36
N MET A 90 18.64 -6.36 1.39
CA MET A 90 18.07 -7.02 0.22
C MET A 90 17.58 -6.03 -0.83
N VAL A 91 16.73 -5.09 -0.41
CA VAL A 91 16.07 -4.14 -1.32
C VAL A 91 16.97 -2.96 -1.71
N TYR A 92 17.90 -2.55 -0.83
CA TYR A 92 18.74 -1.38 -1.09
C TYR A 92 20.14 -1.74 -1.55
N ASP A 93 20.89 -2.47 -0.72
CA ASP A 93 22.31 -2.66 -0.97
C ASP A 93 22.58 -3.64 -2.11
N LEU A 94 21.83 -4.75 -2.17
CA LEU A 94 22.01 -5.77 -3.22
C LEU A 94 21.48 -5.28 -4.56
N TYR A 95 20.37 -4.59 -4.58
CA TYR A 95 19.87 -3.95 -5.79
C TYR A 95 20.90 -2.94 -6.34
N ALA A 96 21.54 -2.16 -5.46
CA ALA A 96 22.56 -1.18 -5.82
C ALA A 96 23.85 -1.80 -6.38
N LEU A 97 24.26 -2.97 -5.87
CA LEU A 97 25.48 -3.67 -6.36
C LEU A 97 25.44 -4.00 -7.87
N TYR A 98 24.25 -4.00 -8.46
CA TYR A 98 24.04 -4.29 -9.88
C TYR A 98 23.73 -3.02 -10.71
N THR A 99 23.80 -1.80 -10.12
CA THR A 99 23.61 -0.54 -10.84
C THR A 99 24.89 0.27 -10.91
N ASP A 100 25.20 0.84 -12.07
CA ASP A 100 26.28 1.83 -12.25
C ASP A 100 25.89 3.22 -11.73
N SER A 101 24.70 3.38 -11.14
CA SER A 101 24.25 4.65 -10.60
C SER A 101 24.64 4.78 -9.13
N ASP A 102 25.16 5.92 -8.74
CA ASP A 102 25.43 6.32 -7.34
C ASP A 102 24.18 6.32 -6.45
N ARG A 103 23.00 6.13 -7.03
CA ARG A 103 21.70 6.02 -6.36
C ARG A 103 21.32 4.54 -6.24
N GLY A 104 21.61 3.96 -5.09
CA GLY A 104 21.38 2.54 -4.86
C GLY A 104 19.92 2.18 -4.61
N GLY A 105 19.48 1.06 -5.16
CA GLY A 105 18.26 0.38 -4.79
C GLY A 105 16.96 0.95 -5.37
N LEU A 106 15.86 0.75 -4.66
CA LEU A 106 14.56 1.35 -4.97
C LEU A 106 14.44 2.79 -4.47
N ASP A 107 15.56 3.53 -4.37
CA ASP A 107 15.59 4.94 -3.94
C ASP A 107 14.82 5.88 -4.89
N TRP A 108 14.48 5.42 -6.09
CA TRP A 108 13.56 6.12 -6.99
C TRP A 108 12.10 6.03 -6.53
N SER A 109 11.74 5.03 -5.73
CA SER A 109 10.38 4.84 -5.26
C SER A 109 10.08 5.68 -4.03
N LEU A 110 9.05 6.52 -4.11
CA LEU A 110 8.59 7.40 -3.02
C LEU A 110 8.39 6.66 -1.69
N VAL A 111 8.02 5.38 -1.76
CA VAL A 111 7.77 4.54 -0.58
C VAL A 111 9.03 4.38 0.26
N PHE A 112 10.17 4.21 -0.40
CA PHE A 112 11.46 3.92 0.23
C PHE A 112 12.37 5.14 0.38
N MET A 113 12.09 6.25 -0.30
CA MET A 113 12.87 7.48 -0.18
C MET A 113 12.91 8.00 1.25
N SER A 114 14.07 8.50 1.70
CA SER A 114 14.16 9.35 2.90
C SER A 114 13.40 10.67 2.68
N PRO A 115 12.85 11.30 3.74
CA PRO A 115 12.08 12.54 3.63
C PRO A 115 12.98 13.77 3.38
N ASN A 116 13.60 13.81 2.21
CA ASN A 116 14.45 14.90 1.70
C ASN A 116 13.67 15.80 0.71
N GLU A 117 14.36 16.70 0.02
CA GLU A 117 13.78 17.61 -0.97
C GLU A 117 13.22 16.87 -2.18
N THR A 118 13.97 15.91 -2.72
CA THR A 118 13.51 15.04 -3.82
C THR A 118 12.22 14.32 -3.47
N TRP A 119 12.13 13.76 -2.26
CA TRP A 119 10.90 13.12 -1.78
C TRP A 119 9.73 14.11 -1.72
N ARG A 120 9.97 15.34 -1.24
CA ARG A 120 8.92 16.37 -1.18
C ARG A 120 8.41 16.75 -2.56
N HIS A 121 9.32 16.87 -3.54
CA HIS A 121 8.97 17.17 -4.92
C HIS A 121 8.12 16.05 -5.55
N HIS A 122 8.57 14.78 -5.48
CA HIS A 122 7.76 13.63 -5.92
C HIS A 122 6.37 13.63 -5.27
N ARG A 123 6.33 13.87 -3.95
CA ARG A 123 5.09 13.90 -3.18
C ARG A 123 4.15 15.00 -3.64
N ALA A 124 4.67 16.18 -3.94
CA ALA A 124 3.87 17.31 -4.40
C ALA A 124 3.21 17.02 -5.75
N ILE A 125 3.96 16.48 -6.71
CA ILE A 125 3.41 16.11 -8.03
C ILE A 125 2.35 15.01 -7.89
N LEU A 126 2.62 13.95 -7.12
CA LEU A 126 1.62 12.91 -6.87
C LEU A 126 0.36 13.45 -6.20
N GLN A 127 0.50 14.38 -5.25
CA GLN A 127 -0.65 14.99 -4.58
C GLN A 127 -1.44 15.90 -5.51
N GLN A 128 -0.79 16.60 -6.42
CA GLN A 128 -1.45 17.39 -7.45
C GLN A 128 -2.26 16.51 -8.40
N TYR A 129 -1.73 15.35 -8.81
CA TYR A 129 -2.38 14.46 -9.77
C TYR A 129 -3.40 13.51 -9.14
N LEU A 130 -3.11 12.94 -7.96
CA LEU A 130 -3.95 12.01 -7.23
C LEU A 130 -4.77 12.67 -6.10
N GLY A 131 -4.78 14.01 -6.05
CA GLY A 131 -5.56 14.77 -5.08
C GLY A 131 -7.06 14.66 -5.31
N LYS A 132 -7.85 14.93 -4.28
CA LYS A 132 -9.32 14.78 -4.30
C LYS A 132 -9.98 15.48 -5.50
N THR A 133 -9.59 16.71 -5.79
CA THR A 133 -10.13 17.51 -6.90
C THR A 133 -9.70 16.99 -8.27
N SER A 134 -8.51 16.38 -8.36
CA SER A 134 -7.97 15.86 -9.62
C SER A 134 -8.61 14.53 -10.03
N MET A 135 -9.32 13.85 -9.12
CA MET A 135 -9.98 12.58 -9.42
C MET A 135 -11.06 12.70 -10.49
N ILE A 136 -11.65 13.87 -10.68
CA ILE A 136 -12.71 14.10 -11.70
C ILE A 136 -12.20 13.75 -13.11
N GLN A 137 -10.96 14.07 -13.44
CA GLN A 137 -10.37 13.78 -14.75
C GLN A 137 -10.23 12.29 -15.06
N HIS A 138 -10.21 11.43 -14.03
CA HIS A 138 -10.05 9.97 -14.17
C HIS A 138 -11.38 9.23 -14.25
N GLN A 139 -12.49 9.85 -13.83
CA GLN A 139 -13.78 9.19 -13.67
C GLN A 139 -14.26 8.48 -14.93
N THR A 140 -14.16 9.13 -16.09
CA THR A 140 -14.59 8.53 -17.38
C THR A 140 -13.81 7.26 -17.72
N THR A 141 -12.50 7.24 -17.47
CA THR A 141 -11.65 6.05 -17.68
C THR A 141 -12.05 4.93 -16.72
N LEU A 142 -12.27 5.25 -15.45
CA LEU A 142 -12.68 4.26 -14.45
C LEU A 142 -14.07 3.66 -14.78
N GLU A 143 -15.05 4.49 -15.17
CA GLU A 143 -16.37 4.05 -15.60
C GLU A 143 -16.32 3.17 -16.87
N LYS A 144 -15.44 3.50 -17.81
CA LYS A 144 -15.23 2.71 -19.04
C LYS A 144 -14.76 1.29 -18.68
N HIS A 145 -13.72 1.19 -17.86
CA HIS A 145 -13.13 -0.11 -17.51
C HIS A 145 -13.99 -0.92 -16.52
N SER A 146 -14.81 -0.26 -15.68
CA SER A 146 -15.80 -1.00 -14.88
C SER A 146 -16.80 -1.74 -15.75
N LYS A 147 -17.27 -1.14 -16.84
CA LYS A 147 -18.16 -1.82 -17.82
C LYS A 147 -17.46 -2.98 -18.54
N THR A 148 -16.16 -2.83 -18.86
CA THR A 148 -15.37 -3.93 -19.41
C THR A 148 -15.27 -5.09 -18.42
N LEU A 149 -15.04 -4.81 -17.14
CA LEU A 149 -15.05 -5.82 -16.07
C LEU A 149 -16.38 -6.56 -16.02
N LEU A 150 -17.53 -5.85 -16.06
CA LEU A 150 -18.84 -6.49 -16.06
C LEU A 150 -19.01 -7.45 -17.25
N ALA A 151 -18.55 -7.08 -18.44
CA ALA A 151 -18.61 -7.93 -19.62
C ALA A 151 -17.72 -9.18 -19.48
N LEU A 152 -16.55 -9.08 -18.85
CA LEU A 152 -15.67 -10.23 -18.57
C LEU A 152 -16.30 -11.17 -17.53
N LEU A 153 -16.82 -10.62 -16.43
CA LEU A 153 -17.51 -11.37 -15.40
C LEU A 153 -18.75 -12.11 -15.94
N PHE A 154 -19.51 -11.48 -16.83
CA PHE A 154 -20.67 -12.11 -17.48
C PHE A 154 -20.25 -13.31 -18.33
N ARG A 155 -19.14 -13.23 -19.04
CA ARG A 155 -18.65 -14.31 -19.92
C ARG A 155 -18.00 -15.46 -19.14
N LYS A 156 -17.21 -15.16 -18.11
CA LYS A 156 -16.44 -16.14 -17.33
C LYS A 156 -16.43 -15.76 -15.85
N PRO A 157 -17.53 -15.98 -15.10
CA PRO A 157 -17.67 -15.51 -13.72
C PRO A 157 -16.60 -16.08 -12.76
N LEU A 158 -16.20 -17.34 -12.95
CA LEU A 158 -15.17 -17.98 -12.11
C LEU A 158 -13.77 -17.35 -12.25
N GLY A 159 -13.52 -16.58 -13.29
CA GLY A 159 -12.28 -15.83 -13.47
C GLY A 159 -12.27 -14.45 -12.79
N PHE A 160 -13.11 -14.21 -11.81
CA PHE A 160 -13.37 -12.88 -11.24
C PHE A 160 -12.11 -12.21 -10.67
N LEU A 161 -11.19 -12.96 -10.07
CA LEU A 161 -9.91 -12.43 -9.56
C LEU A 161 -9.04 -11.88 -10.69
N GLU A 162 -8.82 -12.70 -11.73
CA GLU A 162 -8.06 -12.33 -12.91
C GLU A 162 -8.67 -11.11 -13.64
N HIS A 163 -9.99 -11.13 -13.83
CA HIS A 163 -10.71 -10.04 -14.48
C HIS A 163 -10.65 -8.74 -13.67
N THR A 164 -10.77 -8.83 -12.36
CA THR A 164 -10.68 -7.67 -11.47
C THR A 164 -9.27 -7.06 -11.51
N ARG A 165 -8.24 -7.91 -11.39
CA ARG A 165 -6.83 -7.49 -11.50
C ARG A 165 -6.56 -6.81 -12.83
N HIS A 166 -7.01 -7.41 -13.93
CA HIS A 166 -6.89 -6.84 -15.27
C HIS A 166 -7.58 -5.47 -15.37
N ALA A 167 -8.81 -5.34 -14.88
CA ALA A 167 -9.56 -4.07 -14.92
C ALA A 167 -8.86 -2.97 -14.11
N ILE A 168 -8.36 -3.28 -12.91
CA ILE A 168 -7.60 -2.35 -12.08
C ILE A 168 -6.32 -1.90 -12.81
N GLY A 169 -5.57 -2.85 -13.37
CA GLY A 169 -4.38 -2.58 -14.17
C GLY A 169 -4.67 -1.65 -15.35
N ALA A 170 -5.76 -1.92 -16.08
CA ALA A 170 -6.22 -1.10 -17.20
C ALA A 170 -6.56 0.34 -16.77
N MET A 171 -7.32 0.48 -15.68
CA MET A 171 -7.69 1.78 -15.12
C MET A 171 -6.45 2.61 -14.75
N ILE A 172 -5.46 1.99 -14.12
CA ILE A 172 -4.23 2.65 -13.68
C ILE A 172 -3.32 2.99 -14.85
N LEU A 173 -3.07 2.06 -15.78
CA LEU A 173 -2.17 2.28 -16.92
C LEU A 173 -2.74 3.29 -17.91
N GLU A 174 -4.04 3.23 -18.22
CA GLU A 174 -4.65 4.24 -19.08
C GLU A 174 -4.61 5.63 -18.43
N SER A 175 -4.94 5.73 -17.14
CA SER A 175 -4.90 7.02 -16.44
C SER A 175 -3.48 7.58 -16.31
N THR A 176 -2.47 6.73 -16.07
CA THR A 176 -1.09 7.16 -15.81
C THR A 176 -0.29 7.39 -17.07
N TYR A 177 -0.44 6.51 -18.07
CA TYR A 177 0.38 6.50 -19.27
C TYR A 177 -0.41 6.71 -20.58
N GLY A 178 -1.75 6.68 -20.54
CA GLY A 178 -2.56 6.71 -21.76
C GLY A 178 -2.44 5.45 -22.62
N LEU A 179 -1.93 4.36 -22.04
CA LEU A 179 -1.74 3.09 -22.72
C LEU A 179 -2.98 2.21 -22.58
N SER A 180 -3.44 1.64 -23.70
CA SER A 180 -4.44 0.60 -23.69
C SER A 180 -3.80 -0.74 -23.33
N ILE A 181 -4.45 -1.51 -22.44
CA ILE A 181 -4.03 -2.86 -22.09
C ILE A 181 -4.73 -3.87 -23.00
N GLN A 182 -4.00 -4.91 -23.41
CA GLN A 182 -4.58 -6.07 -24.07
C GLN A 182 -5.38 -6.89 -23.06
N ALA A 183 -6.46 -7.51 -23.49
CA ALA A 183 -7.36 -8.27 -22.61
C ALA A 183 -6.69 -9.48 -21.95
N GLU A 184 -5.66 -10.05 -22.57
CA GLU A 184 -4.90 -11.19 -22.07
C GLU A 184 -3.42 -11.01 -22.43
N ASN A 185 -2.51 -11.49 -21.56
CA ASN A 185 -1.06 -11.55 -21.78
C ASN A 185 -0.41 -10.20 -22.15
N ASP A 186 -0.82 -9.11 -21.50
CA ASP A 186 -0.17 -7.82 -21.70
C ASP A 186 1.21 -7.81 -21.05
N HIS A 187 2.24 -7.64 -21.87
CA HIS A 187 3.63 -7.70 -21.41
C HIS A 187 3.99 -6.65 -20.34
N ASN A 188 3.35 -5.47 -20.33
CA ASN A 188 3.61 -4.46 -19.30
C ASN A 188 3.02 -4.92 -17.95
N VAL A 189 1.87 -5.60 -17.98
CA VAL A 189 1.24 -6.19 -16.81
C VAL A 189 2.12 -7.31 -16.24
N GLU A 190 2.55 -8.27 -17.07
CA GLU A 190 3.43 -9.39 -16.64
C GLU A 190 4.74 -8.91 -15.99
N VAL A 191 5.40 -7.93 -16.59
CA VAL A 191 6.66 -7.37 -16.07
C VAL A 191 6.46 -6.73 -14.71
N ALA A 192 5.36 -6.02 -14.53
CA ALA A 192 5.05 -5.35 -13.27
C ALA A 192 4.63 -6.36 -12.19
N GLU A 193 3.83 -7.36 -12.54
CA GLU A 193 3.44 -8.44 -11.63
C GLU A 193 4.67 -9.16 -11.08
N ARG A 194 5.62 -9.51 -11.95
CA ARG A 194 6.85 -10.15 -11.51
C ARG A 194 7.69 -9.26 -10.60
N ALA A 195 7.77 -7.96 -10.87
CA ALA A 195 8.45 -7.00 -9.99
C ALA A 195 7.77 -6.90 -8.61
N LEU A 196 6.43 -6.87 -8.58
CA LEU A 196 5.62 -6.79 -7.35
C LEU A 196 5.76 -8.06 -6.51
N GLU A 197 5.65 -9.24 -7.11
CA GLU A 197 5.82 -10.53 -6.44
C GLU A 197 7.20 -10.64 -5.76
N LEU A 198 8.28 -10.31 -6.49
CA LEU A 198 9.63 -10.31 -5.94
C LEU A 198 9.80 -9.30 -4.82
N LEU A 199 9.21 -8.11 -4.95
CA LEU A 199 9.28 -7.08 -3.93
C LEU A 199 8.51 -7.47 -2.67
N ALA A 200 7.32 -8.03 -2.82
CA ALA A 200 6.51 -8.52 -1.69
C ALA A 200 7.25 -9.58 -0.87
N ASP A 201 7.87 -10.58 -1.54
CA ASP A 201 8.71 -11.61 -0.91
C ASP A 201 9.89 -10.97 -0.13
N MET A 202 10.53 -9.93 -0.69
CA MET A 202 11.68 -9.26 -0.06
C MET A 202 11.30 -8.33 1.10
N LEU A 203 10.05 -7.91 1.20
CA LEU A 203 9.57 -7.04 2.27
C LEU A 203 9.08 -7.81 3.51
N ILE A 204 8.94 -9.13 3.44
CA ILE A 204 8.58 -9.95 4.60
C ILE A 204 9.76 -9.97 5.59
N PRO A 205 9.60 -9.43 6.82
CA PRO A 205 10.68 -9.38 7.79
C PRO A 205 11.19 -10.77 8.17
N GLY A 206 12.50 -10.96 8.11
CA GLY A 206 13.13 -12.24 8.51
C GLY A 206 13.29 -13.28 7.39
N THR A 207 12.72 -13.06 6.21
CA THR A 207 12.85 -13.98 5.06
C THR A 207 14.31 -14.12 4.62
N TYR A 208 15.05 -13.03 4.63
CA TYR A 208 16.45 -13.02 4.16
C TYR A 208 17.44 -12.76 5.28
N LEU A 209 18.33 -13.72 5.55
CA LEU A 209 19.39 -13.59 6.56
C LEU A 209 20.32 -12.39 6.29
N VAL A 210 20.47 -11.96 5.05
CA VAL A 210 21.30 -10.82 4.68
C VAL A 210 20.77 -9.49 5.27
N ASP A 211 19.48 -9.38 5.57
CA ASP A 211 18.92 -8.20 6.24
C ASP A 211 19.24 -8.17 7.75
N ILE A 212 19.48 -9.34 8.33
CA ILE A 212 19.92 -9.49 9.74
C ILE A 212 21.44 -9.40 9.83
N LEU A 213 22.13 -10.03 8.88
CA LEU A 213 23.59 -10.13 8.81
C LEU A 213 24.11 -9.49 7.50
N PRO A 214 24.20 -8.16 7.41
CA PRO A 214 24.52 -7.44 6.17
C PRO A 214 25.85 -7.81 5.51
N PHE A 215 26.81 -8.38 6.26
CA PHE A 215 28.08 -8.83 5.69
C PHE A 215 27.92 -10.00 4.70
N LEU A 216 26.79 -10.73 4.74
CA LEU A 216 26.50 -11.81 3.79
C LEU A 216 26.40 -11.30 2.33
N LYS A 217 26.14 -10.02 2.12
CA LYS A 217 26.13 -9.41 0.78
C LYS A 217 27.48 -9.52 0.05
N TYR A 218 28.59 -9.67 0.78
CA TYR A 218 29.94 -9.79 0.21
C TYR A 218 30.35 -11.22 -0.17
N ILE A 219 29.55 -12.24 0.20
CA ILE A 219 29.82 -13.62 -0.19
C ILE A 219 29.72 -13.74 -1.72
N PRO A 220 30.66 -14.41 -2.40
CA PRO A 220 30.62 -14.61 -3.85
C PRO A 220 29.37 -15.32 -4.32
N SER A 221 28.82 -14.95 -5.50
CA SER A 221 27.54 -15.48 -6.00
C SER A 221 27.54 -16.98 -6.31
N TRP A 222 28.73 -17.61 -6.46
CA TRP A 222 28.90 -19.06 -6.66
C TRP A 222 28.79 -19.86 -5.36
N PHE A 223 28.80 -19.21 -4.19
CA PHE A 223 28.72 -19.88 -2.90
C PHE A 223 27.32 -20.43 -2.62
N PRO A 224 27.16 -21.65 -2.05
CA PRO A 224 25.86 -22.18 -1.68
C PRO A 224 25.07 -21.22 -0.74
N GLY A 225 23.77 -21.06 -0.98
CA GLY A 225 22.91 -20.19 -0.16
C GLY A 225 22.86 -18.73 -0.62
N THR A 226 23.45 -18.37 -1.77
CA THR A 226 23.45 -17.01 -2.32
C THR A 226 22.31 -16.72 -3.32
N THR A 227 21.27 -17.56 -3.36
CA THR A 227 20.09 -17.39 -4.22
C THR A 227 19.41 -16.04 -4.04
N PHE A 228 19.52 -15.42 -2.84
CA PHE A 228 19.03 -14.08 -2.57
C PHE A 228 19.63 -13.01 -3.51
N LYS A 229 20.88 -13.20 -3.98
CA LYS A 229 21.49 -12.30 -4.97
C LYS A 229 20.86 -12.40 -6.35
N GLN A 230 20.48 -13.62 -6.76
CA GLN A 230 19.79 -13.84 -8.03
C GLN A 230 18.41 -13.16 -8.00
N LYS A 231 17.65 -13.34 -6.92
CA LYS A 231 16.36 -12.66 -6.71
C LYS A 231 16.50 -11.13 -6.72
N ALA A 232 17.52 -10.57 -6.06
CA ALA A 232 17.77 -9.13 -6.07
C ALA A 232 18.05 -8.60 -7.49
N ASN A 233 18.83 -9.35 -8.29
CA ASN A 233 19.07 -9.00 -9.69
C ASN A 233 17.81 -9.14 -10.55
N GLU A 234 17.00 -10.16 -10.33
CA GLU A 234 15.73 -10.35 -11.01
C GLU A 234 14.76 -9.19 -10.71
N LEU A 235 14.60 -8.79 -9.43
CA LEU A 235 13.83 -7.62 -9.06
C LEU A 235 14.30 -6.37 -9.78
N LYS A 236 15.63 -6.16 -9.88
CA LYS A 236 16.19 -5.02 -10.62
C LYS A 236 15.76 -5.01 -12.09
N ILE A 237 15.88 -6.14 -12.78
CA ILE A 237 15.53 -6.26 -14.19
C ILE A 237 14.05 -5.90 -14.40
N HIS A 238 13.15 -6.51 -13.62
CA HIS A 238 11.72 -6.28 -13.77
C HIS A 238 11.27 -4.89 -13.32
N SER A 239 11.79 -4.38 -12.21
CA SER A 239 11.43 -3.02 -11.73
C SER A 239 11.96 -1.92 -12.65
N THR A 240 13.14 -2.09 -13.26
CA THR A 240 13.65 -1.17 -14.27
C THR A 240 12.79 -1.22 -15.53
N ALA A 241 12.45 -2.40 -16.01
CA ALA A 241 11.59 -2.56 -17.18
C ALA A 241 10.18 -1.96 -16.93
N MET A 242 9.60 -2.19 -15.75
CA MET A 242 8.32 -1.60 -15.33
C MET A 242 8.36 -0.05 -15.33
N LYS A 243 9.50 0.53 -14.95
CA LYS A 243 9.70 1.98 -14.94
C LYS A 243 9.91 2.56 -16.34
N ASP A 244 10.75 1.93 -17.15
CA ASP A 244 11.24 2.51 -18.40
C ASP A 244 10.37 2.21 -19.62
N LYS A 245 9.78 1.00 -19.73
CA LYS A 245 9.02 0.60 -20.93
C LYS A 245 7.75 1.43 -21.15
N PRO A 246 6.84 1.60 -20.17
CA PRO A 246 5.65 2.42 -20.37
C PRO A 246 6.00 3.88 -20.67
N PHE A 247 7.01 4.43 -20.00
CA PHE A 247 7.48 5.79 -20.25
C PHE A 247 8.00 5.95 -21.71
N ALA A 248 8.81 5.00 -22.19
CA ALA A 248 9.33 5.04 -23.55
C ALA A 248 8.21 4.97 -24.60
N ALA A 249 7.17 4.19 -24.34
CA ALA A 249 5.99 4.09 -25.20
C ALA A 249 5.26 5.44 -25.31
N VAL A 250 5.01 6.13 -24.17
CA VAL A 250 4.40 7.47 -24.16
C VAL A 250 5.27 8.48 -24.92
N LYS A 251 6.59 8.46 -24.68
CA LYS A 251 7.53 9.37 -25.37
C LYS A 251 7.56 9.15 -26.88
N ALA A 252 7.47 7.90 -27.33
CA ALA A 252 7.34 7.56 -28.74
C ALA A 252 6.01 8.06 -29.33
N ALA A 253 4.89 7.87 -28.62
CA ALA A 253 3.58 8.32 -29.04
C ALA A 253 3.50 9.86 -29.14
N LEU A 254 4.10 10.61 -28.21
CA LEU A 254 4.20 12.07 -28.28
C LEU A 254 4.98 12.52 -29.51
N LYS A 255 6.11 11.88 -29.83
CA LYS A 255 6.89 12.17 -31.03
C LYS A 255 6.10 11.90 -32.34
N ALA A 256 5.23 10.89 -32.33
CA ALA A 256 4.37 10.53 -33.45
C ALA A 256 3.08 11.38 -33.52
N GLY A 257 2.82 12.26 -32.55
CA GLY A 257 1.61 13.09 -32.47
C GLY A 257 0.32 12.34 -32.14
N ASN A 258 0.39 11.13 -31.57
CA ASN A 258 -0.76 10.26 -31.28
C ASN A 258 -0.83 9.82 -29.81
N ALA A 259 -0.16 10.53 -28.90
CA ALA A 259 -0.22 10.24 -27.47
C ALA A 259 -1.62 10.52 -26.90
N SER A 260 -2.15 9.58 -26.12
CA SER A 260 -3.36 9.81 -25.35
C SER A 260 -3.07 10.69 -24.12
N PRO A 261 -4.02 11.56 -23.72
CA PRO A 261 -3.87 12.36 -22.50
C PRO A 261 -3.68 11.46 -21.28
N SER A 262 -2.63 11.75 -20.49
CA SER A 262 -2.28 10.99 -19.29
C SER A 262 -1.37 11.82 -18.38
N LEU A 263 -1.08 11.32 -17.17
CA LEU A 263 -0.12 11.99 -16.30
C LEU A 263 1.24 12.15 -16.98
N VAL A 264 1.77 11.05 -17.52
CA VAL A 264 3.13 11.02 -18.08
C VAL A 264 3.20 11.90 -19.34
N SER A 265 2.18 11.88 -20.22
CA SER A 265 2.16 12.77 -21.38
C SER A 265 2.11 14.25 -20.97
N THR A 266 1.26 14.60 -19.99
CA THR A 266 1.15 15.97 -19.47
C THR A 266 2.45 16.47 -18.84
N LEU A 267 3.14 15.63 -18.06
CA LEU A 267 4.43 16.01 -17.47
C LEU A 267 5.54 16.17 -18.51
N LEU A 268 5.57 15.33 -19.55
CA LEU A 268 6.53 15.46 -20.66
C LEU A 268 6.29 16.72 -21.51
N GLU A 269 5.03 17.05 -21.78
CA GLU A 269 4.67 18.29 -22.50
C GLU A 269 5.02 19.53 -21.68
N ALA A 270 4.76 19.51 -20.38
CA ALA A 270 5.16 20.58 -19.47
C ALA A 270 6.68 20.76 -19.41
N GLN A 271 7.44 19.64 -19.39
CA GLN A 271 8.90 19.67 -19.45
C GLN A 271 9.41 20.29 -20.76
N ALA A 272 8.84 19.89 -21.91
CA ALA A 272 9.21 20.44 -23.21
C ALA A 272 8.96 21.96 -23.27
N SER A 273 7.77 22.39 -22.83
CA SER A 273 7.41 23.81 -22.79
C SER A 273 8.30 24.65 -21.84
N ALA A 274 8.76 24.06 -20.72
CA ALA A 274 9.68 24.73 -19.81
C ALA A 274 11.09 24.90 -20.38
N LYS A 275 11.57 23.97 -21.21
CA LYS A 275 12.87 24.06 -21.91
C LYS A 275 12.89 25.17 -22.96
N ASP A 276 11.75 25.45 -23.60
CA ASP A 276 11.61 26.51 -24.60
C ASP A 276 11.50 27.93 -23.97
N SER A 277 11.11 28.02 -22.69
CA SER A 277 11.01 29.27 -21.95
C SER A 277 12.26 29.49 -21.07
N VAL A 278 13.21 30.29 -21.60
CA VAL A 278 14.40 30.74 -20.87
C VAL A 278 13.97 31.54 -19.61
N ASN A 279 14.33 31.07 -18.44
CA ASN A 279 14.21 31.70 -17.13
C ASN A 279 12.85 31.68 -16.44
N ASN A 280 12.68 30.75 -15.52
CA ASN A 280 11.84 30.99 -14.33
C ASN A 280 12.12 29.97 -13.23
N GLY A 281 13.28 29.96 -12.57
CA GLY A 281 13.53 29.45 -11.22
C GLY A 281 12.71 28.29 -10.64
N LYS A 282 11.91 27.60 -11.49
CA LYS A 282 11.16 26.40 -11.12
C LYS A 282 12.07 25.19 -11.28
N GLU A 283 12.15 24.35 -10.28
CA GLU A 283 12.85 23.06 -10.35
C GLU A 283 12.40 22.31 -11.61
N GLU A 284 13.37 21.97 -12.45
CA GLU A 284 13.15 21.24 -13.70
C GLU A 284 12.65 19.83 -13.37
N VAL A 285 11.46 19.48 -13.86
CA VAL A 285 10.95 18.10 -13.77
C VAL A 285 11.75 17.25 -14.75
N ASP A 286 12.71 16.47 -14.25
CA ASP A 286 13.53 15.61 -15.11
C ASP A 286 12.80 14.32 -15.53
N GLU A 287 13.29 13.64 -16.58
CA GLU A 287 12.68 12.41 -17.10
C GLU A 287 12.70 11.28 -16.05
N GLU A 288 13.73 11.20 -15.19
CA GLU A 288 13.82 10.17 -14.15
C GLU A 288 12.76 10.38 -13.07
N LEU A 289 12.44 11.63 -12.76
CA LEU A 289 11.32 11.96 -11.87
C LEU A 289 9.98 11.51 -12.48
N ILE A 290 9.73 11.79 -13.76
CA ILE A 290 8.48 11.41 -14.45
C ILE A 290 8.34 9.89 -14.50
N LYS A 291 9.41 9.16 -14.86
CA LYS A 291 9.45 7.69 -14.82
C LYS A 291 9.12 7.13 -13.44
N SER A 292 9.75 7.71 -12.42
CA SER A 292 9.57 7.28 -11.03
C SER A 292 8.13 7.50 -10.55
N ILE A 293 7.52 8.64 -10.91
CA ILE A 293 6.13 8.95 -10.56
C ILE A 293 5.16 7.98 -11.23
N GLY A 294 5.32 7.72 -12.53
CA GLY A 294 4.46 6.77 -13.23
C GLY A 294 4.59 5.36 -12.66
N ALA A 295 5.83 4.91 -12.45
CA ALA A 295 6.09 3.57 -11.91
C ALA A 295 5.54 3.38 -10.49
N ILE A 296 5.60 4.40 -9.60
CA ILE A 296 5.09 4.28 -8.24
C ILE A 296 3.57 4.22 -8.17
N ILE A 297 2.86 4.87 -9.09
CA ILE A 297 1.39 4.77 -9.19
C ILE A 297 1.00 3.35 -9.58
N TYR A 298 1.72 2.77 -10.54
CA TYR A 298 1.48 1.42 -11.00
C TYR A 298 1.83 0.38 -9.92
N LEU A 299 3.02 0.47 -9.32
CA LEU A 299 3.51 -0.39 -8.25
C LEU A 299 2.56 -0.41 -7.03
N GLY A 300 2.06 0.76 -6.63
CA GLY A 300 1.24 0.90 -5.42
C GLY A 300 -0.24 0.65 -5.62
N GLY A 301 -0.74 0.65 -6.86
CA GLY A 301 -2.17 0.70 -7.14
C GLY A 301 -2.82 -0.65 -7.39
N ILE A 302 -2.15 -1.60 -8.04
CA ILE A 302 -2.78 -2.83 -8.49
C ILE A 302 -3.07 -3.76 -7.30
N ASP A 303 -2.03 -4.29 -6.66
CA ASP A 303 -2.18 -5.33 -5.62
C ASP A 303 -2.99 -4.84 -4.42
N THR A 304 -2.83 -3.57 -4.04
CA THR A 304 -3.54 -3.03 -2.88
C THR A 304 -5.04 -2.88 -3.11
N VAL A 305 -5.45 -2.44 -4.31
CA VAL A 305 -6.87 -2.34 -4.66
C VAL A 305 -7.46 -3.73 -4.91
N GLU A 306 -6.71 -4.63 -5.52
CA GLU A 306 -7.14 -6.02 -5.72
C GLU A 306 -7.50 -6.71 -4.41
N VAL A 307 -6.64 -6.63 -3.38
CA VAL A 307 -6.94 -7.19 -2.05
C VAL A 307 -8.21 -6.57 -1.46
N ALA A 308 -8.40 -5.25 -1.57
CA ALA A 308 -9.63 -4.62 -1.09
C ALA A 308 -10.88 -5.15 -1.82
N ILE A 309 -10.79 -5.42 -3.12
CA ILE A 309 -11.88 -6.02 -3.89
C ILE A 309 -12.09 -7.50 -3.53
N GLN A 310 -11.03 -8.26 -3.23
CA GLN A 310 -11.17 -9.63 -2.72
C GLN A 310 -11.91 -9.65 -1.38
N VAL A 311 -11.56 -8.73 -0.46
CA VAL A 311 -12.28 -8.54 0.82
C VAL A 311 -13.76 -8.22 0.57
N PHE A 312 -14.06 -7.37 -0.42
CA PHE A 312 -15.43 -7.07 -0.81
C PHE A 312 -16.18 -8.34 -1.27
N PHE A 313 -15.61 -9.16 -2.16
CA PHE A 313 -16.25 -10.39 -2.62
C PHE A 313 -16.53 -11.36 -1.47
N ILE A 314 -15.55 -11.58 -0.59
CA ILE A 314 -15.70 -12.41 0.61
C ILE A 314 -16.81 -11.87 1.51
N ALA A 315 -16.83 -10.56 1.76
CA ALA A 315 -17.85 -9.94 2.59
C ALA A 315 -19.26 -10.14 2.01
N MET A 316 -19.44 -10.04 0.69
CA MET A 316 -20.74 -10.23 0.06
C MET A 316 -21.23 -11.68 0.12
N ILE A 317 -20.31 -12.64 0.08
CA ILE A 317 -20.64 -14.06 0.27
C ILE A 317 -21.04 -14.35 1.72
N LEU A 318 -20.30 -13.82 2.68
CA LEU A 318 -20.52 -14.08 4.11
C LEU A 318 -21.73 -13.30 4.68
N TYR A 319 -22.08 -12.17 4.09
CA TYR A 319 -23.15 -11.27 4.55
C TYR A 319 -24.15 -10.95 3.44
N PRO A 320 -24.97 -11.93 3.00
CA PRO A 320 -25.89 -11.74 1.87
C PRO A 320 -26.98 -10.69 2.12
N ASP A 321 -27.35 -10.43 3.38
CA ASP A 321 -28.31 -9.37 3.72
C ASP A 321 -27.72 -7.98 3.46
N ILE A 322 -26.41 -7.80 3.69
CA ILE A 322 -25.70 -6.55 3.38
C ILE A 322 -25.62 -6.35 1.86
N GLN A 323 -25.35 -7.42 1.12
CA GLN A 323 -25.38 -7.40 -0.34
C GLN A 323 -26.75 -6.93 -0.85
N LYS A 324 -27.81 -7.52 -0.33
CA LYS A 324 -29.19 -7.18 -0.72
C LYS A 324 -29.53 -5.73 -0.42
N ALA A 325 -29.20 -5.23 0.77
CA ALA A 325 -29.43 -3.83 1.13
C ALA A 325 -28.67 -2.84 0.20
N ALA A 326 -27.44 -3.20 -0.19
CA ALA A 326 -26.67 -2.43 -1.15
C ALA A 326 -27.27 -2.42 -2.56
N GLN A 327 -27.79 -3.55 -3.01
CA GLN A 327 -28.48 -3.69 -4.29
C GLN A 327 -29.79 -2.90 -4.31
N GLU A 328 -30.58 -2.94 -3.23
CA GLU A 328 -31.82 -2.15 -3.08
C GLU A 328 -31.53 -0.62 -3.15
N GLU A 329 -30.45 -0.13 -2.54
CA GLU A 329 -30.06 1.28 -2.68
C GLU A 329 -29.73 1.62 -4.15
N LEU A 330 -28.94 0.78 -4.82
CA LEU A 330 -28.59 0.98 -6.24
C LEU A 330 -29.79 0.98 -7.16
N GLU A 331 -30.71 0.05 -7.00
CA GLU A 331 -31.95 -0.01 -7.79
C GLU A 331 -32.81 1.24 -7.59
N ASN A 332 -32.97 1.69 -6.35
CA ASN A 332 -33.77 2.87 -6.01
C ASN A 332 -33.20 4.18 -6.57
N VAL A 333 -31.86 4.30 -6.63
CA VAL A 333 -31.19 5.55 -7.05
C VAL A 333 -30.96 5.59 -8.57
N ILE A 334 -30.56 4.48 -9.17
CA ILE A 334 -30.14 4.42 -10.58
C ILE A 334 -31.28 3.98 -11.51
N GLY A 335 -32.22 3.16 -11.01
CA GLY A 335 -33.26 2.55 -11.83
C GLY A 335 -32.69 1.53 -12.80
N SER A 336 -33.47 1.12 -13.81
CA SER A 336 -33.13 0.00 -14.71
C SER A 336 -32.42 0.40 -16.01
N ASN A 337 -32.17 1.68 -16.28
CA ASN A 337 -31.79 2.16 -17.61
C ASN A 337 -30.34 2.64 -17.75
N SER A 338 -29.54 2.64 -16.69
CA SER A 338 -28.16 3.11 -16.72
C SER A 338 -27.28 2.32 -15.75
N PHE A 339 -25.97 2.34 -16.01
CA PHE A 339 -24.99 1.82 -15.06
C PHE A 339 -24.59 2.88 -14.04
N PRO A 340 -24.13 2.48 -12.83
CA PRO A 340 -23.58 3.39 -11.84
C PRO A 340 -22.46 4.27 -12.39
N THR A 341 -22.48 5.53 -12.02
CA THR A 341 -21.46 6.54 -12.36
C THR A 341 -21.01 7.29 -11.12
N PHE A 342 -19.95 8.09 -11.23
CA PHE A 342 -19.53 8.97 -10.12
C PHE A 342 -20.53 10.07 -9.81
N LYS A 343 -21.45 10.41 -10.71
CA LYS A 343 -22.54 11.38 -10.46
C LYS A 343 -23.54 10.85 -9.45
N ASP A 344 -23.74 9.56 -9.40
CA ASP A 344 -24.69 8.89 -8.50
C ASP A 344 -24.14 8.76 -7.08
N ARG A 345 -22.79 8.78 -6.93
CA ARG A 345 -22.09 8.55 -5.66
C ARG A 345 -22.62 9.36 -4.48
N PRO A 346 -22.95 10.66 -4.60
CA PRO A 346 -23.52 11.44 -3.47
C PRO A 346 -24.86 10.92 -2.97
N SER A 347 -25.63 10.21 -3.81
CA SER A 347 -26.94 9.63 -3.51
C SER A 347 -26.87 8.15 -3.08
N LEU A 348 -25.67 7.59 -2.91
CA LEU A 348 -25.40 6.20 -2.54
C LEU A 348 -24.68 6.09 -1.19
N PRO A 349 -25.28 6.55 -0.07
CA PRO A 349 -24.64 6.54 1.23
C PRO A 349 -24.30 5.13 1.74
N TYR A 350 -25.13 4.12 1.47
CA TYR A 350 -24.86 2.74 1.90
C TYR A 350 -23.68 2.12 1.14
N ILE A 351 -23.58 2.31 -0.18
CA ILE A 351 -22.44 1.89 -0.98
C ILE A 351 -21.14 2.58 -0.49
N ASN A 352 -21.20 3.87 -0.20
CA ASN A 352 -20.05 4.57 0.38
C ASN A 352 -19.64 4.01 1.75
N ALA A 353 -20.63 3.67 2.59
CA ALA A 353 -20.41 3.03 3.88
C ALA A 353 -19.81 1.63 3.72
N LEU A 354 -20.28 0.86 2.74
CA LEU A 354 -19.77 -0.48 2.41
C LEU A 354 -18.29 -0.40 1.98
N CYS A 355 -17.92 0.53 1.10
CA CYS A 355 -16.53 0.73 0.70
C CYS A 355 -15.61 1.06 1.90
N LYS A 356 -16.09 1.90 2.83
CA LYS A 356 -15.36 2.20 4.07
C LYS A 356 -15.22 0.98 4.96
N GLU A 357 -16.25 0.16 5.07
CA GLU A 357 -16.22 -1.05 5.88
C GLU A 357 -15.28 -2.12 5.32
N VAL A 358 -15.19 -2.26 4.00
CA VAL A 358 -14.19 -3.11 3.34
C VAL A 358 -12.78 -2.75 3.79
N LEU A 359 -12.43 -1.47 3.72
CA LEU A 359 -11.10 -0.98 4.13
C LEU A 359 -10.84 -1.11 5.64
N ARG A 360 -11.89 -1.04 6.46
CA ARG A 360 -11.79 -1.17 7.92
C ARG A 360 -11.66 -2.63 8.36
N TRP A 361 -12.55 -3.50 7.84
CA TRP A 361 -12.73 -4.85 8.33
C TRP A 361 -11.52 -5.75 8.07
N HIS A 362 -10.92 -5.64 6.88
CA HIS A 362 -9.65 -6.30 6.59
C HIS A 362 -8.72 -5.31 5.87
N PRO A 363 -7.87 -4.59 6.61
CA PRO A 363 -6.97 -3.63 6.01
C PRO A 363 -5.89 -4.33 5.18
N VAL A 364 -5.66 -3.82 3.98
CA VAL A 364 -4.69 -4.34 2.99
C VAL A 364 -3.27 -4.47 3.57
N THR A 365 -2.91 -3.59 4.51
CA THR A 365 -1.62 -3.62 5.22
C THR A 365 -1.87 -3.57 6.73
N PRO A 366 -2.14 -4.72 7.38
CA PRO A 366 -2.57 -4.76 8.78
C PRO A 366 -1.60 -4.14 9.78
N LEU A 367 -0.30 -4.13 9.48
CA LEU A 367 0.74 -3.53 10.30
C LEU A 367 1.27 -2.21 9.75
N GLY A 368 0.70 -1.73 8.62
CA GLY A 368 1.21 -0.56 7.92
C GLY A 368 2.65 -0.74 7.42
N LEU A 369 3.21 0.33 6.86
CA LEU A 369 4.61 0.37 6.43
C LEU A 369 5.50 0.85 7.58
N PRO A 370 6.54 0.10 7.99
CA PRO A 370 7.41 0.50 9.09
C PRO A 370 8.07 1.87 8.86
N HIS A 371 8.09 2.68 9.91
CA HIS A 371 8.85 3.90 10.00
C HIS A 371 10.11 3.69 10.83
N VAL A 372 11.06 4.62 10.77
CA VAL A 372 12.27 4.60 11.60
C VAL A 372 12.37 5.90 12.39
N LEU A 373 12.64 5.78 13.68
CA LEU A 373 12.93 6.92 14.54
C LEU A 373 14.33 7.47 14.25
N LYS A 374 14.41 8.75 13.87
CA LYS A 374 15.66 9.41 13.43
C LYS A 374 16.60 9.82 14.56
N GLN A 375 16.06 10.04 15.74
CA GLN A 375 16.81 10.44 16.97
C GLN A 375 16.13 9.84 18.20
N ASP A 376 16.84 9.81 19.33
CA ASP A 376 16.25 9.39 20.60
C ASP A 376 15.05 10.28 20.97
N ASP A 377 14.00 9.69 21.52
CA ASP A 377 12.80 10.41 21.95
C ASP A 377 12.20 9.81 23.23
N VAL A 378 11.33 10.57 23.88
CA VAL A 378 10.54 10.14 25.04
C VAL A 378 9.05 10.23 24.67
N ILE A 379 8.37 9.08 24.74
CA ILE A 379 6.95 8.93 24.41
C ILE A 379 6.23 8.42 25.63
N ASP A 380 5.24 9.13 26.10
CA ASP A 380 4.42 8.74 27.27
C ASP A 380 5.30 8.30 28.49
N GLY A 381 6.39 9.03 28.71
CA GLY A 381 7.35 8.74 29.79
C GLY A 381 8.34 7.60 29.52
N TYR A 382 8.26 6.94 28.37
CA TYR A 382 9.17 5.87 27.97
C TYR A 382 10.25 6.35 27.01
N PHE A 383 11.46 5.89 27.20
CA PHE A 383 12.57 6.14 26.28
C PHE A 383 12.49 5.22 25.06
N VAL A 384 12.56 5.82 23.88
CA VAL A 384 12.63 5.12 22.60
C VAL A 384 13.92 5.50 21.88
N PRO A 385 14.84 4.54 21.67
CA PRO A 385 16.13 4.84 21.08
C PRO A 385 16.03 5.12 19.58
N LYS A 386 16.91 5.97 19.08
CA LYS A 386 17.15 6.17 17.65
C LYS A 386 17.29 4.86 16.90
N GLY A 387 16.74 4.78 15.68
CA GLY A 387 16.79 3.58 14.85
C GLY A 387 15.70 2.55 15.17
N THR A 388 14.84 2.82 16.18
CA THR A 388 13.68 1.97 16.45
C THR A 388 12.74 1.96 15.25
N LEU A 389 12.33 0.75 14.82
CA LEU A 389 11.25 0.56 13.85
C LEU A 389 9.93 0.85 14.54
N ILE A 390 9.16 1.77 13.99
CA ILE A 390 7.86 2.18 14.52
C ILE A 390 6.77 1.68 13.58
N LEU A 391 5.88 0.85 14.11
CA LEU A 391 4.75 0.29 13.38
C LEU A 391 3.45 0.83 13.98
N GLY A 392 2.69 1.58 13.19
CA GLY A 392 1.29 1.85 13.54
C GLY A 392 0.50 0.56 13.31
N ASN A 393 -0.03 -0.03 14.37
CA ASN A 393 -0.81 -1.26 14.27
C ASN A 393 -2.18 -0.95 13.66
N THR A 394 -2.23 -0.92 12.32
CA THR A 394 -3.43 -0.59 11.55
C THR A 394 -4.60 -1.48 11.92
N TRP A 395 -4.36 -2.80 12.07
CA TRP A 395 -5.38 -3.74 12.52
C TRP A 395 -6.02 -3.30 13.85
N SER A 396 -5.21 -3.11 14.89
CA SER A 396 -5.69 -2.70 16.22
C SER A 396 -6.42 -1.35 16.20
N LEU A 397 -6.00 -0.42 15.34
CA LEU A 397 -6.64 0.89 15.19
C LEU A 397 -8.00 0.80 14.49
N LEU A 398 -8.14 -0.08 13.50
CA LEU A 398 -9.37 -0.28 12.73
C LEU A 398 -10.36 -1.24 13.42
N HIS A 399 -9.90 -2.04 14.38
CA HIS A 399 -10.73 -2.91 15.24
C HIS A 399 -11.00 -2.31 16.61
N SER A 400 -10.72 -1.03 16.83
CA SER A 400 -11.00 -0.34 18.09
C SER A 400 -12.49 -0.10 18.28
N GLU A 401 -13.10 -0.74 19.30
CA GLU A 401 -14.49 -0.49 19.66
C GLU A 401 -14.78 0.96 20.07
N GLN A 402 -13.78 1.63 20.64
CA GLN A 402 -13.88 3.05 20.96
C GLN A 402 -14.09 3.92 19.70
N ALA A 403 -13.48 3.53 18.56
CA ALA A 403 -13.54 4.28 17.31
C ALA A 403 -14.73 3.86 16.42
N TYR A 404 -15.08 2.57 16.42
CA TYR A 404 -16.02 1.98 15.47
C TYR A 404 -17.24 1.33 16.10
N GLY A 405 -17.36 1.39 17.44
CA GLY A 405 -18.47 0.80 18.19
C GLY A 405 -18.26 -0.68 18.50
N PRO A 406 -19.21 -1.28 19.23
CA PRO A 406 -19.14 -2.70 19.62
C PRO A 406 -19.17 -3.62 18.40
N ASN A 407 -18.68 -4.84 18.57
CA ASN A 407 -18.58 -5.86 17.52
C ASN A 407 -17.73 -5.37 16.32
N SER A 408 -16.58 -4.76 16.62
CA SER A 408 -15.68 -4.26 15.58
C SER A 408 -15.11 -5.37 14.69
N ASP A 409 -15.16 -6.62 15.10
CA ASP A 409 -14.75 -7.80 14.32
C ASP A 409 -15.79 -8.19 13.25
N VAL A 410 -17.04 -7.72 13.36
CA VAL A 410 -18.13 -8.02 12.43
C VAL A 410 -18.15 -6.99 11.29
N PHE A 411 -18.32 -7.47 10.06
CA PHE A 411 -18.54 -6.62 8.89
C PHE A 411 -19.92 -5.96 8.97
N ASN A 412 -19.97 -4.65 9.11
CA ASN A 412 -21.22 -3.88 9.23
C ASN A 412 -21.06 -2.46 8.66
N PRO A 413 -21.48 -2.21 7.43
CA PRO A 413 -21.44 -0.89 6.81
C PRO A 413 -22.23 0.20 7.56
N GLU A 414 -23.34 -0.16 8.23
CA GLU A 414 -24.21 0.79 8.91
C GLU A 414 -23.51 1.59 10.01
N ARG A 415 -22.35 1.11 10.50
CA ARG A 415 -21.55 1.88 11.44
C ARG A 415 -21.16 3.25 10.88
N PHE A 416 -20.86 3.33 9.57
CA PHE A 416 -20.47 4.56 8.89
C PHE A 416 -21.64 5.50 8.52
N LEU A 417 -22.86 5.05 8.70
CA LEU A 417 -24.05 5.89 8.60
C LEU A 417 -24.35 6.62 9.91
N LYS A 418 -23.72 6.19 11.01
CA LYS A 418 -23.89 6.82 12.34
C LYS A 418 -22.99 8.04 12.50
N LYS A 419 -23.55 9.10 13.12
CA LYS A 419 -22.76 10.30 13.44
C LYS A 419 -21.63 10.00 14.43
N GLY A 420 -20.45 10.55 14.17
CA GLY A 420 -19.30 10.48 15.08
C GLY A 420 -18.36 9.30 14.82
N VAL A 421 -18.71 8.33 13.98
CA VAL A 421 -17.79 7.29 13.53
C VAL A 421 -16.78 7.89 12.55
N LYS A 422 -15.50 7.68 12.83
CA LYS A 422 -14.41 8.22 12.00
C LYS A 422 -14.19 7.38 10.75
N ASP A 423 -13.75 8.02 9.68
CA ASP A 423 -13.32 7.32 8.48
C ASP A 423 -12.15 6.35 8.78
N PRO A 424 -11.99 5.27 7.99
CA PRO A 424 -10.93 4.28 8.19
C PRO A 424 -9.58 4.76 7.64
N ASP A 425 -9.22 6.03 7.88
CA ASP A 425 -7.96 6.65 7.41
C ASP A 425 -6.71 5.83 7.73
N PRO A 426 -6.61 5.12 8.89
CA PRO A 426 -5.47 4.26 9.18
C PRO A 426 -5.17 3.20 8.11
N ALA A 427 -6.16 2.78 7.31
CA ALA A 427 -5.97 1.87 6.19
C ALA A 427 -4.99 2.43 5.14
N PHE A 428 -4.86 3.76 5.06
CA PHE A 428 -3.98 4.47 4.13
C PHE A 428 -2.67 4.96 4.76
N GLY A 429 -2.39 4.56 5.99
CA GLY A 429 -1.19 4.98 6.72
C GLY A 429 -1.32 6.35 7.40
N TYR A 430 -0.18 6.98 7.76
CA TYR A 430 -0.14 8.04 8.75
C TYR A 430 0.73 9.22 8.33
N GLY A 431 0.38 10.41 8.84
CA GLY A 431 1.18 11.61 8.82
C GLY A 431 1.68 12.00 7.44
N ARG A 432 2.94 12.42 7.38
CA ARG A 432 3.58 12.84 6.14
C ARG A 432 3.69 11.70 5.10
N ARG A 433 3.56 10.45 5.52
CA ARG A 433 3.68 9.23 4.70
C ARG A 433 2.33 8.61 4.32
N ILE A 434 1.21 9.26 4.65
CA ILE A 434 -0.12 8.79 4.23
C ILE A 434 -0.16 8.54 2.72
N CYS A 435 -0.86 7.50 2.29
CA CYS A 435 -0.94 7.09 0.89
C CYS A 435 -1.33 8.26 -0.04
N PRO A 436 -0.52 8.58 -1.04
CA PRO A 436 -0.88 9.63 -2.03
C PRO A 436 -2.04 9.20 -2.91
N GLY A 437 -2.17 7.89 -3.17
CA GLY A 437 -3.20 7.30 -4.04
C GLY A 437 -4.54 7.00 -3.37
N ARG A 438 -4.75 7.40 -2.11
CA ARG A 438 -5.98 7.05 -1.36
C ARG A 438 -7.28 7.44 -2.06
N TYR A 439 -7.31 8.58 -2.75
CA TYR A 439 -8.51 9.02 -3.48
C TYR A 439 -8.72 8.24 -4.77
N MET A 440 -7.66 7.81 -5.43
CA MET A 440 -7.73 6.91 -6.59
C MET A 440 -8.25 5.53 -6.14
N ALA A 441 -7.68 4.96 -5.06
CA ALA A 441 -8.12 3.69 -4.49
C ALA A 441 -9.59 3.73 -4.06
N ASP A 442 -10.03 4.80 -3.40
CA ASP A 442 -11.43 5.01 -3.01
C ASP A 442 -12.37 5.09 -4.22
N ASN A 443 -11.95 5.73 -5.31
CA ASN A 443 -12.74 5.79 -6.54
C ASN A 443 -12.78 4.43 -7.27
N LEU A 444 -11.64 3.73 -7.34
CA LEU A 444 -11.57 2.38 -7.92
C LEU A 444 -12.49 1.41 -7.16
N LEU A 445 -12.38 1.40 -5.84
CA LEU A 445 -13.24 0.57 -4.99
C LEU A 445 -14.72 0.90 -5.19
N PHE A 446 -15.09 2.18 -5.14
CA PHE A 446 -16.47 2.62 -5.31
C PHE A 446 -17.06 2.15 -6.64
N ILE A 447 -16.39 2.45 -7.77
CA ILE A 447 -16.98 2.17 -9.09
C ILE A 447 -17.09 0.66 -9.36
N ILE A 448 -16.10 -0.13 -8.90
CA ILE A 448 -16.15 -1.60 -9.03
C ILE A 448 -17.27 -2.17 -8.17
N VAL A 449 -17.34 -1.80 -6.88
CA VAL A 449 -18.36 -2.27 -5.94
C VAL A 449 -19.76 -1.93 -6.44
N ALA A 450 -20.01 -0.66 -6.79
CA ALA A 450 -21.30 -0.22 -7.29
C ALA A 450 -21.71 -0.96 -8.59
N SER A 451 -20.78 -1.07 -9.54
CA SER A 451 -21.06 -1.71 -10.83
C SER A 451 -21.33 -3.21 -10.69
N VAL A 452 -20.53 -3.91 -9.87
CA VAL A 452 -20.69 -5.36 -9.65
C VAL A 452 -22.01 -5.66 -8.94
N LEU A 453 -22.32 -4.96 -7.84
CA LEU A 453 -23.54 -5.17 -7.07
C LEU A 453 -24.82 -4.79 -7.84
N TYR A 454 -24.73 -3.78 -8.69
CA TYR A 454 -25.84 -3.41 -9.57
C TYR A 454 -26.17 -4.49 -10.62
N THR A 455 -25.16 -5.30 -11.02
CA THR A 455 -25.27 -6.20 -12.17
C THR A 455 -25.41 -7.67 -11.76
N PHE A 456 -24.79 -8.08 -10.64
CA PHE A 456 -24.65 -9.49 -10.28
C PHE A 456 -25.03 -9.77 -8.83
N ASP A 457 -25.53 -10.99 -8.59
CA ASP A 457 -25.55 -11.64 -7.28
C ASP A 457 -24.23 -12.36 -7.05
N ILE A 458 -23.56 -12.06 -5.94
CA ILE A 458 -22.35 -12.75 -5.52
C ILE A 458 -22.75 -13.90 -4.60
N LYS A 459 -22.40 -15.13 -4.99
CA LYS A 459 -22.75 -16.36 -4.26
C LYS A 459 -21.53 -17.27 -4.17
N PRO A 460 -21.43 -18.13 -3.15
CA PRO A 460 -20.36 -19.12 -3.09
C PRO A 460 -20.46 -20.11 -4.26
N ASP A 461 -19.32 -20.60 -4.72
CA ASP A 461 -19.23 -21.71 -5.67
C ASP A 461 -19.18 -23.04 -4.88
N GLY A 462 -20.36 -23.67 -4.74
CA GLY A 462 -20.52 -24.88 -3.93
C GLY A 462 -20.87 -24.61 -2.46
N GLU A 463 -20.61 -25.61 -1.59
CA GLU A 463 -21.00 -25.58 -0.16
C GLU A 463 -19.94 -24.91 0.75
N ASN A 464 -18.70 -24.78 0.29
CA ASN A 464 -17.62 -24.22 1.08
C ASN A 464 -17.67 -22.69 1.07
N LEU A 465 -17.85 -22.09 2.22
CA LEU A 465 -17.77 -20.64 2.38
C LEU A 465 -16.28 -20.20 2.46
N PRO A 466 -15.92 -19.10 1.80
CA PRO A 466 -14.59 -18.52 1.95
C PRO A 466 -14.38 -18.04 3.39
N SER A 467 -13.12 -18.05 3.83
CA SER A 467 -12.71 -17.53 5.12
C SER A 467 -11.68 -16.41 4.94
N LEU A 468 -11.62 -15.50 5.90
CA LEU A 468 -10.49 -14.57 5.99
C LEU A 468 -9.16 -15.29 6.29
N ASP A 469 -9.21 -16.57 6.70
CA ASP A 469 -8.02 -17.40 6.86
C ASP A 469 -7.41 -17.86 5.53
N ASP A 470 -8.16 -17.71 4.43
CA ASP A 470 -7.68 -18.04 3.09
C ASP A 470 -6.72 -16.96 2.53
N PHE A 471 -6.67 -15.78 3.16
CA PHE A 471 -5.66 -14.78 2.80
C PHE A 471 -4.27 -15.26 3.18
N VAL A 472 -3.36 -15.21 2.21
CA VAL A 472 -1.97 -15.58 2.43
C VAL A 472 -1.29 -14.52 3.31
N PRO A 473 -0.64 -14.93 4.43
CA PRO A 473 0.10 -13.99 5.25
C PRO A 473 1.22 -13.32 4.45
N GLY A 474 1.23 -11.99 4.43
CA GLY A 474 2.19 -11.22 3.66
C GLY A 474 2.32 -9.79 4.15
N PHE A 475 3.08 -9.00 3.40
CA PHE A 475 3.18 -7.56 3.60
C PHE A 475 1.87 -6.86 3.16
N ILE A 476 1.29 -7.36 2.08
CA ILE A 476 -0.07 -7.12 1.59
C ILE A 476 -0.81 -8.43 1.82
N SER A 477 -1.91 -8.40 2.53
CA SER A 477 -2.65 -9.61 2.94
C SER A 477 -4.16 -9.39 2.84
#